data_8cebb4b5a2f21281a0d05593eacedc71
#
_entry.id   8cebb4b5a2f21281a0d05593eacedc71
#
_cell.length_a   1.000
_cell.length_b   1.000
_cell.length_c   1.000
_cell.angle_alpha   90.00
_cell.angle_beta   90.00
_cell.angle_gamma   90.00
#
_symmetry.space_group_name_H-M   'P 1'
#
loop_
_entity.id
_entity.type
_entity.pdbx_description
1 polymer ?
#
loop_
_entity_poly.entity_id
_entity_poly.type
_entity_poly.pdbx_seq_one_letter_code
_entity_poly.pdbx_strand_id
1 'polypeptide(L)'
;MLNYIGAEFYKLCRKKSLFIGMAVLLVLESLVFLPMLSGEEVGRGLAYLFLLMMLPIGLLVAPVFASLTVDDQYRNGTLKNEIIFGIPRSRVYLGKLAAAILVGTAAAAVTVGWYLLLCQLCCTPEGTLELPLTQVLFHVACTLPLWIGALSFSFLLLMLLRSASGAMALTYLICVFGTPVALVGCGEDSSLALRLFDTLFYAAPFRALYADQSGLRFWNLSGGLTWLSCWGLGLGWVVVTSAIGLAVFRRREIR
;
A
#
# COMPACT_ATOMS: atom_id res chain seq x y z
N MET A 1 20.44 9.11 -12.59
CA MET A 1 19.34 8.31 -12.03
C MET A 1 18.03 9.08 -12.01
N LEU A 2 18.03 10.34 -11.60
CA LEU A 2 16.83 11.20 -11.56
C LEU A 2 16.11 11.32 -12.90
N ASN A 3 16.86 11.53 -14.00
CA ASN A 3 16.27 11.62 -15.35
C ASN A 3 15.55 10.34 -15.78
N TYR A 4 16.03 9.16 -15.35
CA TYR A 4 15.37 7.89 -15.64
C TYR A 4 14.09 7.75 -14.82
N ILE A 5 14.13 8.10 -13.53
CA ILE A 5 12.93 8.10 -12.66
C ILE A 5 11.88 9.06 -13.20
N GLY A 6 12.31 10.28 -13.63
CA GLY A 6 11.42 11.26 -14.22
C GLY A 6 10.76 10.76 -15.52
N ALA A 7 11.50 10.05 -16.37
CA ALA A 7 10.96 9.46 -17.60
C ALA A 7 9.94 8.35 -17.29
N GLU A 8 10.22 7.46 -16.32
CA GLU A 8 9.28 6.42 -15.91
C GLU A 8 8.03 7.00 -15.24
N PHE A 9 8.20 8.00 -14.38
CA PHE A 9 7.08 8.74 -13.77
C PHE A 9 6.19 9.38 -14.84
N TYR A 10 6.78 10.06 -15.82
CA TYR A 10 6.03 10.67 -16.92
C TYR A 10 5.25 9.65 -17.75
N LYS A 11 5.85 8.48 -18.03
CA LYS A 11 5.17 7.38 -18.73
C LYS A 11 3.95 6.90 -17.94
N LEU A 12 4.09 6.73 -16.62
CA LEU A 12 2.99 6.28 -15.74
C LEU A 12 1.86 7.30 -15.69
N CYS A 13 2.19 8.58 -15.53
CA CYS A 13 1.20 9.65 -15.50
C CYS A 13 0.43 9.83 -16.82
N ARG A 14 0.88 9.23 -17.93
CA ARG A 14 0.15 9.22 -19.21
C ARG A 14 -0.68 7.96 -19.45
N LYS A 15 -0.61 6.97 -18.57
CA LYS A 15 -1.38 5.74 -18.74
C LYS A 15 -2.87 5.98 -18.44
N LYS A 16 -3.72 5.71 -19.42
CA LYS A 16 -5.19 5.80 -19.25
C LYS A 16 -5.70 4.87 -18.14
N SER A 17 -5.08 3.69 -17.98
CA SER A 17 -5.43 2.72 -16.93
C SER A 17 -5.25 3.27 -15.51
N LEU A 18 -4.25 4.14 -15.28
CA LEU A 18 -4.08 4.82 -13.99
C LEU A 18 -5.27 5.73 -13.68
N PHE A 19 -5.67 6.57 -14.63
CA PHE A 19 -6.78 7.50 -14.44
C PHE A 19 -8.13 6.79 -14.30
N ILE A 20 -8.36 5.74 -15.10
CA ILE A 20 -9.57 4.93 -14.99
C ILE A 20 -9.62 4.24 -13.62
N GLY A 21 -8.52 3.64 -13.17
CA GLY A 21 -8.45 3.01 -11.84
C GLY A 21 -8.68 4.01 -10.71
N MET A 22 -8.08 5.20 -10.80
CA MET A 22 -8.31 6.28 -9.84
C MET A 22 -9.77 6.75 -9.84
N ALA A 23 -10.37 6.97 -11.00
CA ALA A 23 -11.76 7.38 -11.11
C ALA A 23 -12.70 6.33 -10.49
N VAL A 24 -12.46 5.05 -10.74
CA VAL A 24 -13.23 3.95 -10.13
C VAL A 24 -13.11 3.98 -8.61
N LEU A 25 -11.90 4.14 -8.06
CA LEU A 25 -11.71 4.21 -6.60
C LEU A 25 -12.45 5.41 -6.00
N LEU A 26 -12.33 6.61 -6.58
CA LEU A 26 -13.01 7.81 -6.10
C LEU A 26 -14.54 7.67 -6.18
N VAL A 27 -15.05 7.01 -7.22
CA VAL A 27 -16.51 6.74 -7.33
C VAL A 27 -16.93 5.75 -6.25
N LEU A 28 -16.19 4.66 -6.04
CA LEU A 28 -16.51 3.68 -4.99
C LEU A 28 -16.50 4.32 -3.60
N GLU A 29 -15.50 5.15 -3.30
CA GLU A 29 -15.46 5.92 -2.05
C GLU A 29 -16.68 6.85 -1.91
N SER A 30 -17.06 7.54 -2.99
CA SER A 30 -18.24 8.44 -2.99
C SER A 30 -19.54 7.68 -2.77
N LEU A 31 -19.66 6.44 -3.27
CA LEU A 31 -20.85 5.60 -3.06
C LEU A 31 -21.08 5.25 -1.59
N VAL A 32 -20.03 5.19 -0.77
CA VAL A 32 -20.16 4.97 0.68
C VAL A 32 -20.92 6.10 1.36
N PHE A 33 -20.90 7.33 0.81
CA PHE A 33 -21.58 8.49 1.36
C PHE A 33 -22.99 8.70 0.80
N LEU A 34 -23.46 7.87 -0.13
CA LEU A 34 -24.83 7.97 -0.69
C LEU A 34 -25.94 7.90 0.37
N PRO A 35 -25.89 7.00 1.39
CA PRO A 35 -26.93 6.96 2.43
C PRO A 35 -27.03 8.27 3.22
N MET A 36 -25.90 8.98 3.38
CA MET A 36 -25.87 10.28 4.07
C MET A 36 -26.58 11.40 3.30
N LEU A 37 -26.61 11.31 1.97
CA LEU A 37 -27.37 12.24 1.12
C LEU A 37 -28.88 11.99 1.21
N SER A 38 -29.31 10.80 1.63
CA SER A 38 -30.73 10.45 1.83
C SER A 38 -31.29 10.80 3.22
N GLY A 39 -30.53 11.52 4.06
CA GLY A 39 -30.98 12.06 5.34
C GLY A 39 -30.55 11.26 6.57
N GLU A 40 -29.68 10.26 6.43
CA GLU A 40 -29.03 9.61 7.57
C GLU A 40 -27.93 10.50 8.15
N GLU A 41 -28.12 10.96 9.38
CA GLU A 41 -27.09 11.74 10.09
C GLU A 41 -26.00 10.83 10.63
N VAL A 42 -24.84 10.83 9.96
CA VAL A 42 -23.66 10.09 10.42
C VAL A 42 -22.62 11.08 10.96
N GLY A 43 -22.22 10.85 12.20
CA GLY A 43 -21.18 11.65 12.85
C GLY A 43 -19.80 11.45 12.19
N ARG A 44 -19.01 12.52 12.08
CA ARG A 44 -17.65 12.49 11.49
C ARG A 44 -16.73 11.47 12.11
N GLY A 45 -16.83 11.26 13.42
CA GLY A 45 -15.99 10.29 14.12
C GLY A 45 -16.19 8.86 13.62
N LEU A 46 -17.44 8.48 13.29
CA LEU A 46 -17.76 7.16 12.75
C LEU A 46 -17.24 7.02 11.31
N ALA A 47 -17.35 8.06 10.48
CA ALA A 47 -16.77 8.07 9.15
C ALA A 47 -15.22 7.97 9.18
N TYR A 48 -14.58 8.64 10.11
CA TYR A 48 -13.14 8.52 10.32
C TYR A 48 -12.73 7.12 10.78
N LEU A 49 -13.50 6.51 11.68
CA LEU A 49 -13.27 5.13 12.09
C LEU A 49 -13.35 4.17 10.89
N PHE A 50 -14.33 4.38 10.02
CA PHE A 50 -14.47 3.57 8.80
C PHE A 50 -13.28 3.73 7.86
N LEU A 51 -12.77 4.94 7.66
CA LEU A 51 -11.53 5.17 6.91
C LEU A 51 -10.38 4.35 7.48
N LEU A 52 -10.20 4.42 8.80
CA LEU A 52 -9.11 3.72 9.47
C LEU A 52 -9.24 2.19 9.32
N MET A 53 -10.47 1.66 9.35
CA MET A 53 -10.74 0.24 9.08
C MET A 53 -10.45 -0.16 7.63
N MET A 54 -10.59 0.77 6.68
CA MET A 54 -10.34 0.51 5.26
C MET A 54 -8.86 0.65 4.86
N LEU A 55 -8.02 1.30 5.67
CA LEU A 55 -6.59 1.46 5.36
C LEU A 55 -5.86 0.14 5.05
N PRO A 56 -6.06 -0.97 5.79
CA PRO A 56 -5.44 -2.25 5.45
C PRO A 56 -5.89 -2.81 4.11
N ILE A 57 -7.15 -2.57 3.71
CA ILE A 57 -7.66 -2.97 2.39
C ILE A 57 -6.92 -2.20 1.29
N GLY A 58 -6.52 -0.96 1.55
CA GLY A 58 -5.67 -0.18 0.66
C GLY A 58 -4.38 -0.89 0.29
N LEU A 59 -3.81 -1.72 1.17
CA LEU A 59 -2.61 -2.52 0.87
C LEU A 59 -2.83 -3.52 -0.29
N LEU A 60 -4.07 -3.97 -0.49
CA LEU A 60 -4.44 -4.85 -1.61
C LEU A 60 -4.38 -4.12 -2.97
N VAL A 61 -4.38 -2.80 -2.96
CA VAL A 61 -4.24 -1.98 -4.18
C VAL A 61 -2.76 -1.82 -4.59
N ALA A 62 -1.82 -2.05 -3.68
CA ALA A 62 -0.38 -1.94 -3.95
C ALA A 62 0.11 -2.77 -5.15
N PRO A 63 -0.28 -4.06 -5.34
CA PRO A 63 0.14 -4.85 -6.50
C PRO A 63 -0.38 -4.30 -7.83
N VAL A 64 -1.51 -3.61 -7.84
CA VAL A 64 -2.04 -2.94 -9.04
C VAL A 64 -1.09 -1.83 -9.47
N PHE A 65 -0.66 -0.97 -8.55
CA PHE A 65 0.32 0.09 -8.87
C PHE A 65 1.67 -0.48 -9.28
N ALA A 66 2.13 -1.56 -8.65
CA ALA A 66 3.34 -2.26 -9.07
C ALA A 66 3.22 -2.78 -10.51
N SER A 67 2.09 -3.37 -10.88
CA SER A 67 1.86 -3.92 -12.22
C SER A 67 1.83 -2.84 -13.30
N LEU A 68 1.25 -1.68 -13.02
CA LEU A 68 1.19 -0.56 -13.96
C LEU A 68 2.57 -0.12 -14.47
N THR A 69 3.63 -0.34 -13.70
CA THR A 69 4.99 0.09 -14.08
C THR A 69 5.65 -0.80 -15.11
N VAL A 70 5.35 -2.10 -15.12
CA VAL A 70 6.16 -3.08 -15.84
C VAL A 70 5.34 -4.01 -16.75
N ASP A 71 4.02 -4.16 -16.53
CA ASP A 71 3.18 -5.14 -17.24
C ASP A 71 3.28 -5.01 -18.77
N ASP A 72 3.10 -3.80 -19.31
CA ASP A 72 3.20 -3.57 -20.75
C ASP A 72 4.56 -3.94 -21.32
N GLN A 73 5.62 -3.76 -20.52
CA GLN A 73 6.99 -4.02 -20.95
C GLN A 73 7.30 -5.52 -20.97
N TYR A 74 6.75 -6.28 -20.03
CA TYR A 74 6.83 -7.74 -20.07
C TYR A 74 6.03 -8.31 -21.24
N ARG A 75 4.81 -7.84 -21.43
CA ARG A 75 3.93 -8.30 -22.49
C ARG A 75 4.49 -8.02 -23.89
N ASN A 76 5.11 -6.85 -24.06
CA ASN A 76 5.68 -6.42 -25.34
C ASN A 76 7.17 -6.78 -25.49
N GLY A 77 7.80 -7.41 -24.50
CA GLY A 77 9.22 -7.76 -24.52
C GLY A 77 10.19 -6.57 -24.57
N THR A 78 9.72 -5.35 -24.24
CA THR A 78 10.52 -4.12 -24.41
C THR A 78 11.49 -3.86 -23.26
N LEU A 79 11.36 -4.57 -22.14
CA LEU A 79 12.26 -4.42 -20.98
C LEU A 79 13.72 -4.71 -21.35
N LYS A 80 13.97 -5.68 -22.27
CA LYS A 80 15.31 -6.02 -22.74
C LYS A 80 15.95 -4.87 -23.54
N ASN A 81 15.14 -4.06 -24.23
CA ASN A 81 15.67 -2.94 -25.03
C ASN A 81 16.36 -1.90 -24.14
N GLU A 82 15.81 -1.61 -22.94
CA GLU A 82 16.42 -0.67 -22.00
C GLU A 82 17.84 -1.11 -21.58
N ILE A 83 18.06 -2.42 -21.45
CA ILE A 83 19.36 -3.00 -21.10
C ILE A 83 20.32 -3.01 -22.30
N ILE A 84 19.81 -3.30 -23.50
CA ILE A 84 20.61 -3.27 -24.75
C ILE A 84 21.12 -1.84 -25.01
N PHE A 85 20.32 -0.82 -24.69
CA PHE A 85 20.73 0.59 -24.78
C PHE A 85 21.73 1.02 -23.68
N GLY A 86 22.26 0.09 -22.89
CA GLY A 86 23.34 0.34 -21.93
C GLY A 86 22.88 0.83 -20.55
N ILE A 87 21.57 0.79 -20.24
CA ILE A 87 21.10 1.15 -18.90
C ILE A 87 21.40 -0.02 -17.93
N PRO A 88 22.18 0.21 -16.85
CA PRO A 88 22.50 -0.85 -15.92
C PRO A 88 21.24 -1.41 -15.24
N ARG A 89 21.18 -2.73 -15.09
CA ARG A 89 20.00 -3.45 -14.54
C ARG A 89 19.54 -2.92 -13.19
N SER A 90 20.47 -2.53 -12.33
CA SER A 90 20.13 -1.93 -11.01
C SER A 90 19.40 -0.60 -11.16
N ARG A 91 19.78 0.21 -12.14
CA ARG A 91 19.11 1.49 -12.41
C ARG A 91 17.69 1.28 -12.94
N VAL A 92 17.50 0.26 -13.81
CA VAL A 92 16.17 -0.12 -14.31
C VAL A 92 15.28 -0.55 -13.17
N TYR A 93 15.74 -1.48 -12.32
CA TYR A 93 14.95 -1.98 -11.18
C TYR A 93 14.57 -0.86 -10.20
N LEU A 94 15.57 -0.14 -9.68
CA LEU A 94 15.35 0.91 -8.67
C LEU A 94 14.56 2.10 -9.24
N GLY A 95 14.77 2.45 -10.50
CA GLY A 95 14.06 3.56 -11.12
C GLY A 95 12.57 3.27 -11.32
N LYS A 96 12.24 2.05 -11.75
CA LYS A 96 10.83 1.63 -11.87
C LYS A 96 10.16 1.48 -10.51
N LEU A 97 10.84 0.92 -9.52
CA LEU A 97 10.33 0.84 -8.15
C LEU A 97 10.07 2.25 -7.58
N ALA A 98 11.03 3.17 -7.74
CA ALA A 98 10.87 4.54 -7.26
C ALA A 98 9.69 5.26 -7.96
N ALA A 99 9.53 5.07 -9.27
CA ALA A 99 8.39 5.63 -10.01
C ALA A 99 7.05 5.03 -9.54
N ALA A 100 7.02 3.71 -9.25
CA ALA A 100 5.84 3.04 -8.70
C ALA A 100 5.47 3.60 -7.32
N ILE A 101 6.47 3.78 -6.44
CA ILE A 101 6.27 4.37 -5.11
C ILE A 101 5.73 5.80 -5.23
N LEU A 102 6.33 6.64 -6.06
CA LEU A 102 5.90 8.03 -6.23
C LEU A 102 4.46 8.13 -6.75
N VAL A 103 4.12 7.38 -7.79
CA VAL A 103 2.76 7.40 -8.36
C VAL A 103 1.76 6.77 -7.40
N GLY A 104 2.11 5.64 -6.78
CA GLY A 104 1.24 4.96 -5.82
C GLY A 104 0.97 5.79 -4.57
N THR A 105 1.99 6.46 -4.01
CA THR A 105 1.80 7.34 -2.85
C THR A 105 1.02 8.60 -3.20
N ALA A 106 1.23 9.18 -4.39
CA ALA A 106 0.43 10.31 -4.85
C ALA A 106 -1.04 9.90 -5.03
N ALA A 107 -1.29 8.72 -5.61
CA ALA A 107 -2.64 8.19 -5.76
C ALA A 107 -3.30 7.93 -4.39
N ALA A 108 -2.60 7.31 -3.46
CA ALA A 108 -3.11 7.09 -2.09
C ALA A 108 -3.41 8.43 -1.37
N ALA A 109 -2.58 9.44 -1.56
CA ALA A 109 -2.84 10.76 -0.99
C ALA A 109 -4.11 11.42 -1.59
N VAL A 110 -4.35 11.23 -2.88
CA VAL A 110 -5.57 11.74 -3.54
C VAL A 110 -6.82 11.01 -3.02
N THR A 111 -6.81 9.68 -2.90
CA THR A 111 -7.96 8.90 -2.39
C THR A 111 -8.26 9.23 -0.94
N VAL A 112 -7.26 9.21 -0.06
CA VAL A 112 -7.45 9.59 1.34
C VAL A 112 -7.91 11.04 1.48
N GLY A 113 -7.32 11.96 0.71
CA GLY A 113 -7.73 13.37 0.69
C GLY A 113 -9.17 13.57 0.24
N TRP A 114 -9.59 12.83 -0.80
CA TRP A 114 -10.96 12.83 -1.29
C TRP A 114 -11.94 12.32 -0.23
N TYR A 115 -11.63 11.19 0.39
CA TYR A 115 -12.45 10.63 1.46
C TYR A 115 -12.62 11.61 2.64
N LEU A 116 -11.51 12.23 3.10
CA LEU A 116 -11.55 13.21 4.18
C LEU A 116 -12.38 14.44 3.80
N LEU A 117 -12.31 14.87 2.54
CA LEU A 117 -13.12 15.96 2.03
C LEU A 117 -14.61 15.61 2.07
N LEU A 118 -14.99 14.40 1.64
CA LEU A 118 -16.38 13.93 1.72
C LEU A 118 -16.85 13.84 3.19
N CYS A 119 -16.01 13.39 4.11
CA CYS A 119 -16.34 13.41 5.54
C CYS A 119 -16.66 14.82 6.06
N GLN A 120 -15.90 15.83 5.59
CA GLN A 120 -16.14 17.21 6.01
C GLN A 120 -17.44 17.80 5.40
N LEU A 121 -17.80 17.41 4.19
CA LEU A 121 -18.96 17.94 3.47
C LEU A 121 -20.27 17.23 3.85
N CYS A 122 -20.23 15.88 4.04
CA CYS A 122 -21.44 15.07 4.17
C CYS A 122 -21.75 14.69 5.62
N CYS A 123 -20.75 14.70 6.54
CA CYS A 123 -20.95 14.23 7.92
C CYS A 123 -21.16 15.40 8.90
N THR A 124 -22.04 15.18 9.89
CA THR A 124 -22.27 16.14 10.97
C THR A 124 -21.11 16.17 11.96
N PRO A 125 -20.76 17.34 12.53
CA PRO A 125 -19.70 17.44 13.55
C PRO A 125 -20.07 16.71 14.86
N GLU A 126 -21.36 16.56 15.11
CA GLU A 126 -21.92 15.92 16.30
C GLU A 126 -22.08 14.41 16.07
N GLY A 127 -21.64 13.61 17.02
CA GLY A 127 -21.73 12.15 16.93
C GLY A 127 -21.31 11.47 18.23
N THR A 128 -21.67 10.19 18.37
CA THR A 128 -21.34 9.37 19.57
C THR A 128 -19.86 9.09 19.73
N LEU A 129 -19.06 9.28 18.70
CA LEU A 129 -17.63 9.03 18.70
C LEU A 129 -16.87 10.32 18.33
N GLU A 130 -16.04 10.80 19.24
CA GLU A 130 -15.17 11.94 19.02
C GLU A 130 -13.77 11.47 18.60
N LEU A 131 -13.52 11.41 17.31
CA LEU A 131 -12.19 11.16 16.74
C LEU A 131 -11.67 12.47 16.13
N PRO A 132 -10.62 13.08 16.69
CA PRO A 132 -10.03 14.29 16.13
C PRO A 132 -9.30 13.97 14.82
N LEU A 133 -9.39 14.88 13.84
CA LEU A 133 -8.72 14.75 12.54
C LEU A 133 -7.21 14.54 12.68
N THR A 134 -6.59 15.15 13.69
CA THR A 134 -5.16 14.99 13.97
C THR A 134 -4.77 13.55 14.24
N GLN A 135 -5.61 12.80 14.98
CA GLN A 135 -5.38 11.39 15.25
C GLN A 135 -5.53 10.55 13.98
N VAL A 136 -6.52 10.85 13.16
CA VAL A 136 -6.70 10.18 11.86
C VAL A 136 -5.48 10.39 10.96
N LEU A 137 -5.01 11.62 10.82
CA LEU A 137 -3.82 11.94 10.03
C LEU A 137 -2.55 11.27 10.57
N PHE A 138 -2.42 11.14 11.88
CA PHE A 138 -1.33 10.41 12.51
C PHE A 138 -1.34 8.92 12.08
N HIS A 139 -2.48 8.27 12.12
CA HIS A 139 -2.61 6.87 11.71
C HIS A 139 -2.37 6.67 10.20
N VAL A 140 -2.88 7.57 9.37
CA VAL A 140 -2.59 7.56 7.93
C VAL A 140 -1.08 7.69 7.68
N ALA A 141 -0.41 8.58 8.39
CA ALA A 141 1.03 8.77 8.27
C ALA A 141 1.84 7.55 8.78
N CYS A 142 1.35 6.84 9.80
CA CYS A 142 1.94 5.57 10.26
C CYS A 142 1.75 4.44 9.23
N THR A 143 0.65 4.45 8.48
CA THR A 143 0.34 3.41 7.48
C THR A 143 1.15 3.60 6.18
N LEU A 144 1.57 4.83 5.88
CA LEU A 144 2.29 5.15 4.64
C LEU A 144 3.56 4.31 4.41
N PRO A 145 4.49 4.14 5.35
CA PRO A 145 5.68 3.31 5.14
C PRO A 145 5.34 1.83 4.95
N LEU A 146 4.27 1.33 5.57
CA LEU A 146 3.78 -0.04 5.37
C LEU A 146 3.22 -0.22 3.97
N TRP A 147 2.49 0.78 3.46
CA TRP A 147 2.04 0.85 2.07
C TRP A 147 3.22 0.77 1.08
N ILE A 148 4.27 1.56 1.31
CA ILE A 148 5.48 1.54 0.48
C ILE A 148 6.16 0.17 0.54
N GLY A 149 6.21 -0.45 1.73
CA GLY A 149 6.72 -1.81 1.92
C GLY A 149 5.94 -2.87 1.14
N ALA A 150 4.60 -2.83 1.21
CA ALA A 150 3.71 -3.73 0.48
C ALA A 150 3.86 -3.57 -1.05
N LEU A 151 3.99 -2.32 -1.52
CA LEU A 151 4.21 -2.01 -2.93
C LEU A 151 5.57 -2.56 -3.41
N SER A 152 6.62 -2.39 -2.60
CA SER A 152 7.95 -2.91 -2.90
C SER A 152 7.98 -4.45 -2.93
N PHE A 153 7.24 -5.11 -2.04
CA PHE A 153 7.08 -6.57 -2.04
C PHE A 153 6.32 -7.06 -3.30
N SER A 154 5.22 -6.39 -3.64
CA SER A 154 4.45 -6.72 -4.85
C SER A 154 5.28 -6.53 -6.12
N PHE A 155 6.13 -5.49 -6.15
CA PHE A 155 7.05 -5.24 -7.24
C PHE A 155 8.13 -6.33 -7.35
N LEU A 156 8.65 -6.81 -6.23
CA LEU A 156 9.55 -7.96 -6.20
C LEU A 156 8.90 -9.20 -6.81
N LEU A 157 7.68 -9.55 -6.40
CA LEU A 157 6.95 -10.70 -6.95
C LEU A 157 6.71 -10.55 -8.45
N LEU A 158 6.37 -9.35 -8.91
CA LEU A 158 6.19 -9.05 -10.33
C LEU A 158 7.47 -9.33 -11.13
N MET A 159 8.62 -8.88 -10.61
CA MET A 159 9.91 -9.12 -11.24
C MET A 159 10.33 -10.61 -11.20
N LEU A 160 9.89 -11.36 -10.18
CA LEU A 160 10.14 -12.80 -10.07
C LEU A 160 9.31 -13.61 -11.06
N LEU A 161 8.01 -13.35 -11.13
CA LEU A 161 7.04 -14.15 -11.90
C LEU A 161 6.94 -13.71 -13.36
N ARG A 162 7.40 -12.52 -13.72
CA ARG A 162 7.30 -11.92 -15.07
C ARG A 162 5.87 -11.83 -15.61
N SER A 163 4.89 -11.96 -14.77
CA SER A 163 3.47 -11.91 -15.09
C SER A 163 2.76 -11.06 -14.05
N ALA A 164 2.09 -10.01 -14.51
CA ALA A 164 1.34 -9.13 -13.62
C ALA A 164 0.18 -9.87 -12.95
N SER A 165 -0.56 -10.67 -13.71
CA SER A 165 -1.67 -11.47 -13.16
C SER A 165 -1.19 -12.50 -12.12
N GLY A 166 -0.10 -13.19 -12.40
CA GLY A 166 0.49 -14.15 -11.45
C GLY A 166 1.02 -13.47 -10.19
N ALA A 167 1.68 -12.32 -10.32
CA ALA A 167 2.17 -11.56 -9.18
C ALA A 167 1.03 -11.01 -8.32
N MET A 168 -0.02 -10.47 -8.93
CA MET A 168 -1.21 -10.01 -8.23
C MET A 168 -1.92 -11.17 -7.53
N ALA A 169 -2.18 -12.27 -8.23
CA ALA A 169 -2.83 -13.44 -7.65
C ALA A 169 -2.05 -13.99 -6.45
N LEU A 170 -0.72 -14.10 -6.56
CA LEU A 170 0.12 -14.56 -5.45
C LEU A 170 0.10 -13.57 -4.28
N THR A 171 0.16 -12.26 -4.54
CA THR A 171 0.07 -11.24 -3.48
C THR A 171 -1.28 -11.33 -2.76
N TYR A 172 -2.39 -11.43 -3.49
CA TYR A 172 -3.72 -11.57 -2.89
C TYR A 172 -3.88 -12.88 -2.12
N LEU A 173 -3.37 -13.98 -2.65
CA LEU A 173 -3.39 -15.27 -1.95
C LEU A 173 -2.62 -15.18 -0.63
N ILE A 174 -1.46 -14.55 -0.63
CA ILE A 174 -0.67 -14.31 0.56
C ILE A 174 -1.40 -13.38 1.54
N CYS A 175 -2.02 -12.29 1.06
CA CYS A 175 -2.77 -11.37 1.91
C CYS A 175 -4.04 -12.02 2.48
N VAL A 176 -4.82 -12.72 1.69
CA VAL A 176 -6.12 -13.28 2.09
C VAL A 176 -5.97 -14.52 2.96
N PHE A 177 -5.04 -15.43 2.62
CA PHE A 177 -4.86 -16.70 3.34
C PHE A 177 -3.72 -16.68 4.34
N GLY A 178 -2.64 -15.95 4.06
CA GLY A 178 -1.49 -15.84 4.97
C GLY A 178 -1.87 -15.19 6.29
N THR A 179 -2.77 -14.22 6.25
CA THR A 179 -3.22 -13.45 7.42
C THR A 179 -4.06 -14.27 8.42
N PRO A 180 -5.13 -14.99 7.99
CA PRO A 180 -5.88 -15.85 8.90
C PRO A 180 -5.01 -17.00 9.45
N VAL A 181 -4.14 -17.57 8.61
CA VAL A 181 -3.21 -18.63 9.06
C VAL A 181 -2.22 -18.09 10.09
N ALA A 182 -1.72 -16.87 9.90
CA ALA A 182 -0.86 -16.22 10.87
C ALA A 182 -1.62 -15.92 12.18
N LEU A 183 -2.87 -15.47 12.11
CA LEU A 183 -3.70 -15.18 13.29
C LEU A 183 -4.06 -16.45 14.08
N VAL A 184 -4.35 -17.55 13.42
CA VAL A 184 -4.69 -18.84 14.06
C VAL A 184 -3.45 -19.58 14.53
N GLY A 185 -2.34 -19.47 13.77
CA GLY A 185 -1.06 -20.12 14.09
C GLY A 185 -0.15 -19.34 15.02
N CYS A 186 -0.44 -18.06 15.26
CA CYS A 186 0.33 -17.20 16.16
C CYS A 186 -0.11 -17.31 17.61
N GLY A 187 -0.06 -18.53 18.16
CA GLY A 187 0.16 -18.68 19.59
C GLY A 187 1.50 -18.07 19.99
N GLU A 188 1.82 -18.03 21.26
CA GLU A 188 3.06 -17.42 21.79
C GLU A 188 4.37 -17.96 21.15
N ASP A 189 4.30 -19.11 20.48
CA ASP A 189 5.43 -19.81 19.83
C ASP A 189 5.56 -19.59 18.31
N SER A 190 4.86 -18.60 17.73
CA SER A 190 4.91 -18.38 16.29
C SER A 190 6.31 -17.98 15.79
N SER A 191 6.72 -18.53 14.64
CA SER A 191 8.03 -18.23 14.06
C SER A 191 8.16 -16.73 13.77
N LEU A 192 9.36 -16.19 13.97
CA LEU A 192 9.69 -14.77 13.75
C LEU A 192 9.31 -14.31 12.32
N ALA A 193 9.39 -15.21 11.34
CA ALA A 193 9.01 -14.95 9.96
C ALA A 193 7.50 -14.68 9.80
N LEU A 194 6.64 -15.46 10.47
CA LEU A 194 5.20 -15.28 10.48
C LEU A 194 4.81 -13.95 11.14
N ARG A 195 5.46 -13.58 12.24
CA ARG A 195 5.24 -12.29 12.92
C ARG A 195 5.63 -11.12 12.03
N LEU A 196 6.78 -11.19 11.35
CA LEU A 196 7.22 -10.16 10.41
C LEU A 196 6.28 -10.03 9.22
N PHE A 197 5.76 -11.16 8.74
CA PHE A 197 4.82 -11.17 7.61
C PHE A 197 3.44 -10.60 8.01
N ASP A 198 2.94 -10.97 9.17
CA ASP A 198 1.72 -10.44 9.76
C ASP A 198 1.81 -8.91 9.95
N THR A 199 2.96 -8.39 10.38
CA THR A 199 3.15 -6.96 10.58
C THR A 199 3.11 -6.15 9.29
N LEU A 200 3.53 -6.72 8.13
CA LEU A 200 3.51 -5.98 6.87
C LEU A 200 2.10 -5.81 6.31
N PHE A 201 1.31 -6.89 6.31
CA PHE A 201 0.08 -6.92 5.54
C PHE A 201 -1.18 -6.68 6.35
N TYR A 202 -1.17 -6.91 7.65
CA TYR A 202 -2.43 -6.89 8.40
C TYR A 202 -2.37 -6.25 9.78
N ALA A 203 -1.38 -6.61 10.57
CA ALA A 203 -1.49 -6.38 12.00
C ALA A 203 -1.08 -4.99 12.44
N ALA A 204 -0.07 -4.39 11.80
CA ALA A 204 0.48 -3.14 12.30
C ALA A 204 -0.49 -1.97 12.20
N PRO A 205 -1.17 -1.72 11.05
CA PRO A 205 -2.16 -0.65 11.00
C PRO A 205 -3.41 -0.97 11.83
N PHE A 206 -3.88 -2.22 11.82
CA PHE A 206 -5.07 -2.62 12.56
C PHE A 206 -4.83 -2.63 14.07
N ARG A 207 -3.72 -3.18 14.53
CA ARG A 207 -3.41 -3.25 15.97
C ARG A 207 -3.06 -1.88 16.55
N ALA A 208 -2.41 -1.01 15.80
CA ALA A 208 -2.17 0.36 16.25
C ALA A 208 -3.47 1.13 16.47
N LEU A 209 -4.49 0.88 15.64
CA LEU A 209 -5.81 1.51 15.71
C LEU A 209 -6.69 0.94 16.83
N TYR A 210 -6.73 -0.37 16.96
CA TYR A 210 -7.59 -1.04 17.97
C TYR A 210 -7.00 -1.07 19.37
N ALA A 211 -5.67 -0.98 19.50
CA ALA A 211 -5.03 -0.99 20.81
C ALA A 211 -5.46 0.17 21.69
N ASP A 212 -5.78 1.32 21.10
CA ASP A 212 -6.16 2.53 21.84
C ASP A 212 -7.64 2.51 22.28
N GLN A 213 -8.52 1.83 21.52
CA GLN A 213 -9.97 1.85 21.80
C GLN A 213 -10.52 0.60 22.48
N SER A 214 -9.93 -0.58 22.32
CA SER A 214 -10.50 -1.84 22.77
C SER A 214 -9.79 -2.47 23.98
N GLY A 215 -8.76 -1.83 24.52
CA GLY A 215 -7.96 -2.41 25.61
C GLY A 215 -7.18 -3.67 25.18
N LEU A 216 -7.20 -4.04 23.91
CA LEU A 216 -6.37 -5.09 23.34
C LEU A 216 -4.92 -4.59 23.22
N ARG A 217 -4.26 -4.62 24.36
CA ARG A 217 -2.87 -4.19 24.57
C ARG A 217 -1.88 -5.14 23.91
N PHE A 218 -1.79 -5.14 22.58
CA PHE A 218 -0.72 -5.90 21.94
C PHE A 218 0.60 -5.12 21.85
N TRP A 219 0.55 -3.80 21.90
CA TRP A 219 1.73 -2.94 21.97
C TRP A 219 1.38 -1.71 22.82
N ASN A 220 1.69 -1.74 24.11
CA ASN A 220 1.65 -0.56 25.00
C ASN A 220 2.77 0.42 24.61
N LEU A 221 2.81 0.82 23.35
CA LEU A 221 3.81 1.74 22.86
C LEU A 221 3.21 3.15 22.90
N SER A 222 3.94 4.08 23.49
CA SER A 222 3.63 5.50 23.35
C SER A 222 3.54 5.87 21.87
N GLY A 223 2.74 6.87 21.48
CA GLY A 223 2.53 7.23 20.08
C GLY A 223 3.84 7.38 19.26
N GLY A 224 4.92 7.83 19.88
CA GLY A 224 6.24 7.92 19.24
C GLY A 224 6.87 6.57 18.91
N LEU A 225 6.69 5.57 19.76
CA LEU A 225 7.18 4.21 19.50
C LEU A 225 6.36 3.50 18.43
N THR A 226 5.06 3.77 18.35
CA THR A 226 4.19 3.28 17.26
C THR A 226 4.66 3.83 15.92
N TRP A 227 4.92 5.14 15.85
CA TRP A 227 5.48 5.77 14.67
C TRP A 227 6.79 5.11 14.24
N LEU A 228 7.75 5.00 15.17
CA LEU A 228 9.07 4.43 14.88
C LEU A 228 8.98 2.98 14.41
N SER A 229 8.12 2.17 15.00
CA SER A 229 7.93 0.76 14.59
C SER A 229 7.34 0.63 13.19
N CYS A 230 6.32 1.43 12.85
CA CYS A 230 5.72 1.42 11.52
C CYS A 230 6.71 1.86 10.44
N TRP A 231 7.48 2.92 10.71
CA TRP A 231 8.51 3.39 9.78
C TRP A 231 9.68 2.41 9.68
N GLY A 232 10.13 1.87 10.78
CA GLY A 232 11.21 0.87 10.81
C GLY A 232 10.83 -0.41 10.04
N LEU A 233 9.64 -0.94 10.26
CA LEU A 233 9.14 -2.12 9.56
C LEU A 233 8.92 -1.84 8.07
N GLY A 234 8.22 -0.76 7.72
CA GLY A 234 7.94 -0.42 6.32
C GLY A 234 9.22 -0.21 5.51
N LEU A 235 10.15 0.62 6.01
CA LEU A 235 11.44 0.85 5.35
C LEU A 235 12.31 -0.42 5.36
N GLY A 236 12.29 -1.22 6.42
CA GLY A 236 12.98 -2.51 6.48
C GLY A 236 12.51 -3.44 5.36
N TRP A 237 11.21 -3.53 5.12
CA TRP A 237 10.66 -4.29 4.00
C TRP A 237 11.10 -3.74 2.64
N VAL A 238 11.14 -2.43 2.45
CA VAL A 238 11.64 -1.83 1.19
C VAL A 238 13.10 -2.22 0.95
N VAL A 239 13.95 -2.16 1.98
CA VAL A 239 15.37 -2.53 1.87
C VAL A 239 15.54 -4.01 1.54
N VAL A 240 14.86 -4.89 2.29
CA VAL A 240 14.98 -6.36 2.09
C VAL A 240 14.47 -6.77 0.71
N THR A 241 13.27 -6.33 0.33
CA THR A 241 12.69 -6.68 -0.97
C THR A 241 13.49 -6.11 -2.14
N SER A 242 14.01 -4.88 -2.01
CA SER A 242 14.88 -4.27 -3.01
C SER A 242 16.21 -5.00 -3.15
N ALA A 243 16.82 -5.41 -2.03
CA ALA A 243 18.08 -6.18 -2.05
C ALA A 243 17.90 -7.55 -2.75
N ILE A 244 16.83 -8.28 -2.38
CA ILE A 244 16.49 -9.56 -3.01
C ILE A 244 16.19 -9.35 -4.50
N GLY A 245 15.36 -8.36 -4.83
CA GLY A 245 14.98 -8.06 -6.21
C GLY A 245 16.18 -7.70 -7.08
N LEU A 246 17.10 -6.88 -6.58
CA LEU A 246 18.34 -6.54 -7.27
C LEU A 246 19.24 -7.74 -7.45
N ALA A 247 19.41 -8.60 -6.45
CA ALA A 247 20.23 -9.80 -6.53
C ALA A 247 19.71 -10.77 -7.61
N VAL A 248 18.39 -10.97 -7.64
CA VAL A 248 17.74 -11.82 -8.63
C VAL A 248 17.80 -11.20 -10.03
N PHE A 249 17.49 -9.92 -10.16
CA PHE A 249 17.45 -9.23 -11.46
C PHE A 249 18.83 -9.12 -12.10
N ARG A 250 19.91 -9.01 -11.30
CA ARG A 250 21.28 -9.01 -11.80
C ARG A 250 21.71 -10.36 -12.38
N ARG A 251 21.30 -11.47 -11.75
CA ARG A 251 21.71 -12.83 -12.14
C ARG A 251 20.87 -13.43 -13.25
N ARG A 252 19.70 -12.90 -13.50
CA ARG A 252 18.70 -13.50 -14.40
C ARG A 252 18.95 -13.08 -15.84
N GLU A 253 18.98 -14.05 -16.76
CA GLU A 253 18.94 -13.77 -18.19
C GLU A 253 17.55 -13.22 -18.55
N ILE A 254 17.54 -12.09 -19.25
CA ILE A 254 16.32 -11.47 -19.77
C ILE A 254 16.17 -11.96 -21.22
N ARG A 255 15.37 -13.01 -21.38
CA ARG A 255 14.99 -13.53 -22.70
C ARG A 255 13.80 -12.78 -23.25
#